data_195ceddf1668c81a739c15b7279f07d7
#
_entry.id   195ceddf1668c81a739c15b7279f07d7
#
_cell.length_a   1.000
_cell.length_b   1.000
_cell.length_c   1.000
_cell.angle_alpha   90.00
_cell.angle_beta   90.00
_cell.angle_gamma   90.00
#
_symmetry.space_group_name_H-M   'P 1'
#
loop_
_entity.id
_entity.type
_entity.pdbx_description
1 polymer ?
#
loop_
_entity_poly.entity_id
_entity_poly.type
_entity_poly.pdbx_seq_one_letter_code
_entity_poly.pdbx_strand_id
1 'polypeptide(L)'
;MKSKWFSINEDSRSWEDFYRSRWSYDTSVRTSHGVNCSMACSWEVFVKDGLICWELQKTDYPQIDPDIPNVEPRGCQRGMTASWYPYSPLRPKFPYIRKVLWNYYQEELKEGKDPVDAWGSIVENPERTKAYKSARGKAGWKRVTWDQATEMTAAA
;
A
#
# COMPACT_ATOMS: atom_id res chain seq x y z
N MET A 1 40.54 -1.27 15.13
CA MET A 1 39.12 -1.66 15.30
C MET A 1 38.82 -2.77 14.29
N LYS A 2 38.82 -4.04 14.70
CA LYS A 2 38.47 -5.13 13.78
C LYS A 2 36.96 -5.07 13.54
N SER A 3 36.57 -4.88 12.31
CA SER A 3 35.19 -4.89 11.88
C SER A 3 34.52 -6.20 12.31
N LYS A 4 33.47 -6.14 13.10
CA LYS A 4 32.67 -7.31 13.54
C LYS A 4 31.92 -8.00 12.39
N TRP A 5 32.07 -7.52 11.15
CA TRP A 5 31.33 -8.01 9.99
C TRP A 5 31.92 -9.25 9.35
N PHE A 6 33.17 -9.57 9.63
CA PHE A 6 33.84 -10.74 9.09
C PHE A 6 34.80 -11.33 10.12
N SER A 7 34.31 -12.11 11.08
CA SER A 7 35.15 -13.09 11.76
C SER A 7 34.96 -14.42 11.04
N ILE A 8 35.82 -14.70 10.09
CA ILE A 8 35.94 -16.05 9.53
C ILE A 8 36.59 -16.89 10.61
N ASN A 9 35.79 -17.71 11.29
CA ASN A 9 36.30 -18.76 12.11
C ASN A 9 36.45 -19.99 11.20
N GLU A 10 37.68 -20.41 10.95
CA GLU A 10 37.98 -21.50 10.02
C GLU A 10 37.29 -22.81 10.39
N ASP A 11 36.98 -23.01 11.69
CA ASP A 11 36.31 -24.20 12.20
C ASP A 11 34.78 -24.11 12.22
N SER A 12 34.20 -22.95 11.99
CA SER A 12 32.76 -22.77 11.94
C SER A 12 32.33 -22.18 10.60
N ARG A 13 31.36 -22.77 9.96
CA ARG A 13 30.71 -22.23 8.76
C ARG A 13 29.73 -21.11 9.07
N SER A 14 29.96 -20.36 10.16
CA SER A 14 29.07 -19.30 10.64
C SER A 14 28.85 -18.16 9.63
N TRP A 15 29.79 -17.96 8.70
CA TRP A 15 29.60 -17.02 7.61
C TRP A 15 28.47 -17.41 6.65
N GLU A 16 28.10 -18.69 6.60
CA GLU A 16 26.99 -19.19 5.81
C GLU A 16 25.63 -18.87 6.46
N ASP A 17 25.59 -18.63 7.76
CA ASP A 17 24.35 -18.37 8.50
C ASP A 17 23.62 -17.14 7.96
N PHE A 18 24.39 -16.15 7.48
CA PHE A 18 23.83 -14.99 6.81
C PHE A 18 23.01 -15.40 5.56
N TYR A 19 23.53 -16.33 4.77
CA TYR A 19 22.84 -16.80 3.57
C TYR A 19 21.70 -17.77 3.90
N ARG A 20 21.92 -18.66 4.87
CA ARG A 20 20.94 -19.66 5.29
C ARG A 20 19.72 -19.04 5.97
N SER A 21 19.95 -18.04 6.82
CA SER A 21 18.89 -17.36 7.53
C SER A 21 18.15 -16.31 6.69
N ARG A 22 18.72 -15.87 5.57
CA ARG A 22 18.13 -14.86 4.69
C ARG A 22 16.73 -15.26 4.19
N TRP A 23 16.52 -16.53 3.92
CA TRP A 23 15.28 -17.08 3.39
C TRP A 23 14.43 -17.77 4.47
N SER A 24 14.83 -17.70 5.72
CA SER A 24 14.04 -18.27 6.81
C SER A 24 12.79 -17.43 7.05
N TYR A 25 11.72 -18.09 7.44
CA TYR A 25 10.44 -17.47 7.79
C TYR A 25 9.77 -18.27 8.90
N ASP A 26 8.88 -17.64 9.65
CA ASP A 26 8.13 -18.25 10.74
C ASP A 26 6.80 -18.78 10.25
N THR A 27 6.20 -18.07 9.29
CA THR A 27 4.90 -18.43 8.71
C THR A 27 4.77 -17.94 7.28
N SER A 28 3.88 -18.56 6.52
CA SER A 28 3.45 -18.05 5.23
C SER A 28 1.94 -17.86 5.18
N VAL A 29 1.48 -16.88 4.43
CA VAL A 29 0.07 -16.52 4.32
C VAL A 29 -0.30 -16.31 2.86
N ARG A 30 -1.41 -16.90 2.43
CA ARG A 30 -1.97 -16.61 1.12
C ARG A 30 -2.64 -15.25 1.14
N THR A 31 -2.34 -14.43 0.15
CA THR A 31 -2.92 -13.09 0.00
C THR A 31 -3.05 -12.68 -1.47
N SER A 32 -3.71 -11.56 -1.69
CA SER A 32 -3.76 -10.86 -2.97
C SER A 32 -3.43 -9.40 -2.76
N HIS A 33 -2.99 -8.72 -3.83
CA HIS A 33 -2.75 -7.28 -3.78
C HIS A 33 -4.01 -6.51 -4.17
N GLY A 34 -4.44 -5.59 -3.31
CA GLY A 34 -5.64 -4.77 -3.52
C GLY A 34 -5.39 -3.43 -4.20
N VAL A 35 -4.18 -3.15 -4.67
CA VAL A 35 -3.80 -1.80 -5.11
C VAL A 35 -3.95 -1.65 -6.62
N ASN A 36 -5.03 -1.00 -7.07
CA ASN A 36 -5.23 -0.56 -8.47
C ASN A 36 -4.90 -1.62 -9.53
N CYS A 37 -5.24 -2.87 -9.24
CA CYS A 37 -4.93 -3.98 -10.10
C CYS A 37 -6.21 -4.78 -10.39
N SER A 38 -6.49 -5.05 -11.65
CA SER A 38 -7.60 -5.88 -12.11
C SER A 38 -7.27 -7.37 -12.17
N MET A 39 -5.99 -7.73 -12.00
CA MET A 39 -5.54 -9.12 -11.99
C MET A 39 -5.64 -9.68 -10.57
N ALA A 40 -6.46 -10.69 -10.38
CA ALA A 40 -6.62 -11.38 -9.09
C ALA A 40 -5.49 -12.38 -8.83
N CYS A 41 -4.24 -11.91 -8.81
CA CYS A 41 -3.10 -12.77 -8.49
C CYS A 41 -3.16 -13.24 -7.04
N SER A 42 -2.84 -14.50 -6.81
CA SER A 42 -2.66 -15.06 -5.48
C SER A 42 -1.18 -15.20 -5.17
N TRP A 43 -0.79 -14.73 -4.01
CA TRP A 43 0.60 -14.72 -3.54
C TRP A 43 0.72 -15.51 -2.25
N GLU A 44 1.84 -16.14 -2.08
CA GLU A 44 2.28 -16.65 -0.80
C GLU A 44 3.30 -15.68 -0.23
N VAL A 45 2.93 -15.06 0.89
CA VAL A 45 3.74 -14.06 1.58
C VAL A 45 4.41 -14.73 2.76
N PHE A 46 5.73 -14.62 2.83
CA PHE A 46 6.55 -15.20 3.87
C PHE A 46 6.89 -14.15 4.91
N VAL A 47 6.63 -14.48 6.16
CA VAL A 47 6.74 -13.55 7.30
C VAL A 47 7.73 -14.09 8.31
N LYS A 48 8.61 -13.22 8.80
CA LYS A 48 9.55 -13.49 9.88
C LYS A 48 9.47 -12.35 10.91
N ASP A 49 9.30 -12.70 12.17
CA ASP A 49 9.20 -11.72 13.26
C ASP A 49 8.16 -10.61 13.00
N GLY A 50 7.04 -10.97 12.35
CA GLY A 50 5.98 -10.03 11.98
C GLY A 50 6.27 -9.15 10.74
N LEU A 51 7.41 -9.33 10.08
CA LEU A 51 7.79 -8.60 8.88
C LEU A 51 7.72 -9.50 7.64
N ILE A 52 7.20 -8.96 6.55
CA ILE A 52 7.22 -9.65 5.25
C ILE A 52 8.66 -9.71 4.77
N CYS A 53 9.17 -10.92 4.53
CA CYS A 53 10.53 -11.15 4.04
C CYS A 53 10.57 -11.20 2.51
N TRP A 54 9.60 -11.88 1.93
CA TRP A 54 9.53 -12.10 0.48
C TRP A 54 8.15 -12.63 0.07
N GLU A 55 7.91 -12.69 -1.22
CA GLU A 55 6.64 -13.10 -1.81
C GLU A 55 6.90 -14.01 -3.02
N LEU A 56 6.06 -15.04 -3.16
CA LEU A 56 6.05 -15.91 -4.34
C LEU A 56 4.65 -15.99 -4.94
N GLN A 57 4.60 -16.17 -6.26
CA GLN A 57 3.35 -16.50 -6.93
C GLN A 57 2.84 -17.84 -6.42
N LYS A 58 1.61 -17.87 -5.96
CA LYS A 58 0.92 -19.13 -5.63
C LYS A 58 0.42 -19.78 -6.92
N THR A 59 0.75 -21.05 -7.12
CA THR A 59 0.46 -21.78 -8.38
C THR A 59 -0.47 -22.96 -8.21
N ASP A 60 -0.98 -23.21 -7.01
CA ASP A 60 -1.84 -24.32 -6.62
C ASP A 60 -3.34 -23.99 -6.80
N TYR A 61 -3.69 -23.40 -7.94
CA TYR A 61 -5.09 -23.13 -8.26
C TYR A 61 -5.78 -24.45 -8.64
N PRO A 62 -6.92 -24.77 -8.01
CA PRO A 62 -7.70 -25.91 -8.41
C PRO A 62 -8.30 -25.68 -9.80
N GLN A 63 -8.33 -26.71 -10.63
CA GLN A 63 -9.13 -26.69 -11.84
C GLN A 63 -10.61 -26.76 -11.45
N ILE A 64 -11.37 -25.75 -11.86
CA ILE A 64 -12.78 -25.61 -11.49
C ILE A 64 -13.67 -26.46 -12.40
N ASP A 65 -13.32 -26.51 -13.67
CA ASP A 65 -14.07 -27.21 -14.70
C ASP A 65 -13.09 -27.91 -15.66
N PRO A 66 -13.21 -29.22 -15.88
CA PRO A 66 -12.32 -29.98 -16.77
C PRO A 66 -12.41 -29.53 -18.23
N ASP A 67 -13.52 -28.95 -18.66
CA ASP A 67 -13.72 -28.49 -20.03
C ASP A 67 -13.26 -27.06 -20.27
N ILE A 68 -12.92 -26.34 -19.22
CA ILE A 68 -12.36 -24.97 -19.31
C ILE A 68 -10.86 -25.01 -19.06
N PRO A 69 -10.05 -24.40 -19.92
CA PRO A 69 -8.61 -24.30 -19.67
C PRO A 69 -8.32 -23.71 -18.31
N ASN A 70 -7.44 -24.34 -17.56
CA ASN A 70 -7.06 -23.86 -16.22
C ASN A 70 -6.50 -22.45 -16.28
N VAL A 71 -6.87 -21.63 -15.30
CA VAL A 71 -6.29 -20.29 -15.15
C VAL A 71 -4.82 -20.45 -14.77
N GLU A 72 -3.92 -20.10 -15.68
CA GLU A 72 -2.52 -20.02 -15.34
C GLU A 72 -2.27 -18.82 -14.42
N PRO A 73 -1.81 -19.06 -13.20
CA PRO A 73 -1.49 -17.95 -12.30
C PRO A 73 -0.29 -17.18 -12.83
N ARG A 74 -0.49 -15.88 -13.04
CA ARG A 74 0.55 -15.00 -13.57
C ARG A 74 0.71 -13.79 -12.67
N GLY A 75 1.77 -13.80 -11.88
CA GLY A 75 2.21 -12.63 -11.12
C GLY A 75 3.02 -11.69 -11.99
N CYS A 76 3.02 -10.41 -11.64
CA CYS A 76 3.88 -9.41 -12.25
C CYS A 76 4.96 -8.95 -11.27
N GLN A 77 5.98 -8.28 -11.76
CA GLN A 77 7.05 -7.71 -10.93
C GLN A 77 6.53 -6.75 -9.86
N ARG A 78 5.47 -6.01 -10.16
CA ARG A 78 4.84 -5.10 -9.18
C ARG A 78 4.25 -5.86 -8.00
N GLY A 79 3.62 -6.99 -8.25
CA GLY A 79 3.12 -7.88 -7.21
C GLY A 79 4.25 -8.46 -6.37
N MET A 80 5.31 -8.96 -7.00
CA MET A 80 6.47 -9.53 -6.30
C MET A 80 7.24 -8.53 -5.42
N THR A 81 7.01 -7.24 -5.60
CA THR A 81 7.65 -6.17 -4.82
C THR A 81 6.66 -5.41 -3.95
N ALA A 82 5.44 -5.92 -3.75
CA ALA A 82 4.40 -5.22 -3.00
C ALA A 82 4.79 -4.98 -1.54
N SER A 83 5.56 -5.89 -0.93
CA SER A 83 6.10 -5.72 0.43
C SER A 83 7.02 -4.50 0.60
N TRP A 84 7.61 -4.01 -0.46
CA TRP A 84 8.45 -2.81 -0.41
C TRP A 84 7.64 -1.54 -0.15
N TYR A 85 6.35 -1.52 -0.51
CA TYR A 85 5.48 -0.37 -0.24
C TYR A 85 5.27 -0.11 1.26
N PRO A 86 4.88 -1.10 2.09
CA PRO A 86 4.71 -0.88 3.52
C PRO A 86 6.00 -0.45 4.23
N TYR A 87 7.15 -0.93 3.78
CA TYR A 87 8.45 -0.65 4.42
C TYR A 87 9.24 0.47 3.74
N SER A 88 8.71 1.07 2.69
CA SER A 88 9.36 2.18 2.01
C SER A 88 9.48 3.41 2.92
N PRO A 89 10.65 4.06 2.95
CA PRO A 89 10.80 5.33 3.66
C PRO A 89 9.95 6.46 3.07
N LEU A 90 9.49 6.30 1.83
CA LEU A 90 8.60 7.25 1.15
C LEU A 90 7.12 7.02 1.45
N ARG A 91 6.77 5.97 2.19
CA ARG A 91 5.38 5.70 2.56
C ARG A 91 4.84 6.84 3.42
N PRO A 92 3.71 7.47 3.02
CA PRO A 92 3.04 8.46 3.87
C PRO A 92 2.60 7.82 5.19
N LYS A 93 3.00 8.40 6.31
CA LYS A 93 2.64 7.91 7.67
C LYS A 93 1.32 8.45 8.16
N PHE A 94 0.77 9.45 7.48
CA PHE A 94 -0.42 10.18 7.87
C PHE A 94 -1.30 10.41 6.65
N PRO A 95 -2.61 10.59 6.82
CA PRO A 95 -3.48 10.99 5.74
C PRO A 95 -3.20 12.42 5.30
N TYR A 96 -3.29 12.65 4.00
CA TYR A 96 -3.12 13.96 3.38
C TYR A 96 -4.27 14.23 2.43
N ILE A 97 -4.79 15.46 2.48
CA ILE A 97 -5.81 15.96 1.56
C ILE A 97 -5.19 17.11 0.75
N ARG A 98 -5.63 17.29 -0.49
CA ARG A 98 -5.21 18.46 -1.27
C ARG A 98 -5.63 19.73 -0.54
N LYS A 99 -4.67 20.64 -0.31
CA LYS A 99 -4.89 21.85 0.48
C LYS A 99 -6.04 22.70 -0.05
N VAL A 100 -6.17 22.83 -1.38
CA VAL A 100 -7.26 23.58 -2.02
C VAL A 100 -8.61 22.96 -1.68
N LEU A 101 -8.75 21.65 -1.82
CA LEU A 101 -9.97 20.93 -1.49
C LEU A 101 -10.30 21.02 0.01
N TRP A 102 -9.29 20.83 0.85
CA TRP A 102 -9.44 20.95 2.30
C TRP A 102 -9.93 22.34 2.73
N ASN A 103 -9.37 23.39 2.12
CA ASN A 103 -9.78 24.76 2.45
C ASN A 103 -11.27 24.99 2.11
N TYR A 104 -11.71 24.60 0.91
CA TYR A 104 -13.13 24.72 0.55
C TYR A 104 -14.04 23.92 1.48
N TYR A 105 -13.64 22.70 1.82
CA TYR A 105 -14.42 21.89 2.74
C TYR A 105 -14.54 22.52 4.12
N GLN A 106 -13.45 23.09 4.65
CA GLN A 106 -13.46 23.79 5.93
C GLN A 106 -14.26 25.12 5.89
N GLU A 107 -14.31 25.79 4.76
CA GLU A 107 -15.16 26.97 4.57
C GLU A 107 -16.63 26.59 4.71
N GLU A 108 -17.08 25.57 4.00
CA GLU A 108 -18.48 25.10 4.04
C GLU A 108 -18.90 24.61 5.44
N LEU A 109 -18.01 23.86 6.12
CA LEU A 109 -18.27 23.42 7.50
C LEU A 109 -18.41 24.61 8.47
N LYS A 110 -17.61 25.68 8.29
CA LYS A 110 -17.72 26.91 9.12
C LYS A 110 -19.01 27.67 8.88
N GLU A 111 -19.59 27.56 7.70
CA GLU A 111 -20.92 28.10 7.38
C GLU A 111 -22.05 27.27 7.99
N GLY A 112 -21.74 26.20 8.71
CA GLY A 112 -22.70 25.36 9.42
C GLY A 112 -23.30 24.22 8.60
N LYS A 113 -22.75 23.92 7.42
CA LYS A 113 -23.17 22.77 6.63
C LYS A 113 -22.68 21.48 7.27
N ASP A 114 -23.45 20.41 7.12
CA ASP A 114 -22.97 19.09 7.46
C ASP A 114 -21.93 18.59 6.43
N PRO A 115 -21.18 17.50 6.71
CA PRO A 115 -20.14 16.99 5.84
C PRO A 115 -20.60 16.67 4.41
N VAL A 116 -21.81 16.13 4.23
CA VAL A 116 -22.34 15.73 2.91
C VAL A 116 -22.71 16.97 2.10
N ASP A 117 -23.40 17.93 2.71
CA ASP A 117 -23.78 19.20 2.07
C ASP A 117 -22.54 20.04 1.74
N ALA A 118 -21.54 20.03 2.64
CA ALA A 118 -20.26 20.70 2.39
C ALA A 118 -19.54 20.12 1.14
N TRP A 119 -19.50 18.80 1.02
CA TRP A 119 -18.97 18.14 -0.18
C TRP A 119 -19.81 18.46 -1.41
N GLY A 120 -21.13 18.33 -1.34
CA GLY A 120 -22.07 18.66 -2.42
C GLY A 120 -21.83 20.07 -2.98
N SER A 121 -21.74 21.07 -2.11
CA SER A 121 -21.47 22.47 -2.48
C SER A 121 -20.15 22.67 -3.24
N ILE A 122 -19.15 21.85 -2.99
CA ILE A 122 -17.87 21.92 -3.70
C ILE A 122 -17.99 21.30 -5.09
N VAL A 123 -18.62 20.13 -5.20
CA VAL A 123 -18.68 19.40 -6.49
C VAL A 123 -19.69 20.01 -7.46
N GLU A 124 -20.75 20.63 -6.95
CA GLU A 124 -21.74 21.34 -7.74
C GLU A 124 -21.23 22.70 -8.25
N ASN A 125 -20.18 23.26 -7.63
CA ASN A 125 -19.55 24.48 -8.08
C ASN A 125 -18.46 24.19 -9.12
N PRO A 126 -18.64 24.55 -10.43
CA PRO A 126 -17.69 24.25 -11.48
C PRO A 126 -16.31 24.85 -11.27
N GLU A 127 -16.22 26.06 -10.68
CA GLU A 127 -14.95 26.74 -10.46
C GLU A 127 -14.16 26.07 -9.35
N ARG A 128 -14.81 25.74 -8.22
CA ARG A 128 -14.17 25.01 -7.12
C ARG A 128 -13.72 23.62 -7.58
N THR A 129 -14.58 22.92 -8.33
CA THR A 129 -14.24 21.61 -8.91
C THR A 129 -13.04 21.71 -9.85
N LYS A 130 -12.99 22.70 -10.73
CA LYS A 130 -11.85 22.95 -11.61
C LYS A 130 -10.59 23.26 -10.79
N ALA A 131 -10.70 24.10 -9.77
CA ALA A 131 -9.57 24.51 -8.93
C ALA A 131 -8.91 23.32 -8.25
N TYR A 132 -9.67 22.48 -7.52
CA TYR A 132 -9.05 21.36 -6.80
C TYR A 132 -8.58 20.24 -7.74
N LYS A 133 -9.25 20.02 -8.88
CA LYS A 133 -8.80 19.05 -9.89
C LYS A 133 -7.51 19.49 -10.56
N SER A 134 -7.38 20.76 -10.91
CA SER A 134 -6.18 21.32 -11.55
C SER A 134 -4.96 21.39 -10.61
N ALA A 135 -5.17 21.32 -9.30
CA ALA A 135 -4.10 21.22 -8.31
C ALA A 135 -3.41 19.83 -8.26
N ARG A 136 -3.94 18.84 -8.99
CA ARG A 136 -3.35 17.50 -9.03
C ARG A 136 -1.94 17.54 -9.61
N GLY A 137 -0.98 16.95 -8.88
CA GLY A 137 0.44 16.92 -9.29
C GLY A 137 1.22 18.22 -9.09
N LYS A 138 0.57 19.30 -8.61
CA LYS A 138 1.20 20.62 -8.44
C LYS A 138 1.57 20.97 -7.00
N ALA A 139 1.60 19.99 -6.11
CA ALA A 139 1.84 20.16 -4.68
C ALA A 139 0.67 20.78 -3.88
N GLY A 140 0.91 21.06 -2.61
CA GLY A 140 -0.10 21.63 -1.72
C GLY A 140 -0.93 20.57 -1.01
N TRP A 141 -0.28 19.82 -0.12
CA TRP A 141 -0.93 18.85 0.73
C TRP A 141 -1.15 19.40 2.13
N LYS A 142 -2.29 19.08 2.72
CA LYS A 142 -2.58 19.31 4.13
C LYS A 142 -2.61 17.96 4.84
N ARG A 143 -1.76 17.79 5.86
CA ARG A 143 -1.87 16.68 6.79
C ARG A 143 -3.13 16.86 7.63
N VAL A 144 -3.91 15.80 7.76
CA VAL A 144 -5.15 15.75 8.53
C VAL A 144 -5.12 14.57 9.50
N THR A 145 -6.09 14.47 10.40
CA THR A 145 -6.28 13.26 11.22
C THR A 145 -7.00 12.18 10.42
N TRP A 146 -6.97 10.94 10.93
CA TRP A 146 -7.75 9.86 10.31
C TRP A 146 -9.24 10.14 10.35
N ASP A 147 -9.76 10.69 11.45
CA ASP A 147 -11.17 11.04 11.57
C ASP A 147 -11.60 12.07 10.52
N GLN A 148 -10.81 13.11 10.32
CA GLN A 148 -11.04 14.10 9.26
C GLN A 148 -10.98 13.52 7.85
N ALA A 149 -10.05 12.60 7.61
CA ALA A 149 -9.93 11.95 6.29
C ALA A 149 -11.10 11.01 6.02
N THR A 150 -11.51 10.22 7.03
CA THR A 150 -12.63 9.29 6.90
C THR A 150 -13.97 10.00 6.80
N GLU A 151 -14.21 11.06 7.60
CA GLU A 151 -15.39 11.89 7.50
C GLU A 151 -15.57 12.47 6.09
N MET A 152 -14.52 13.12 5.57
CA MET A 152 -14.57 13.70 4.24
C MET A 152 -14.72 12.64 3.13
N THR A 153 -14.14 11.46 3.32
CA THR A 153 -14.27 10.35 2.36
C THR A 153 -15.67 9.75 2.39
N ALA A 154 -16.28 9.67 3.56
CA ALA A 154 -17.65 9.18 3.71
C ALA A 154 -18.69 10.18 3.17
N ALA A 155 -18.38 11.48 3.19
CA ALA A 155 -19.23 12.53 2.63
C ALA A 155 -19.16 12.59 1.08
N ALA A 156 -18.08 12.05 0.48
CA ALA A 156 -17.81 12.10 -0.96
C ALA A 156 -18.44 10.93 -1.72
#